data_50c54fb3a907f257310245aadc67942c
#
_entry.id   50c54fb3a907f257310245aadc67942c
#
_cell.length_a   1.000
_cell.length_b   1.000
_cell.length_c   1.000
_cell.angle_alpha   90.00
_cell.angle_beta   90.00
_cell.angle_gamma   90.00
#
_symmetry.space_group_name_H-M   'P 1'
#
loop_
_entity.id
_entity.type
_entity.pdbx_description
1 polymer ?
#
loop_
_entity_poly.entity_id
_entity_poly.type
_entity_poly.pdbx_seq_one_letter_code
_entity_poly.pdbx_strand_id
1 'polypeptide(L)'
;MKMKRIVFMAAFLAAAINAGSQNAEPVDDFKPSPVNQPGHAYPMVDSQGRVKAQLFAPDAKYVQLDIGGVKYDMVKDEEGNWTGVSNPQDVGFHYYQLVVDGAMVPDPGSLFFFGACRYGSGIEIPAPDSDIFALKNVPHGQTHEIYFNSPSTGEERRAYVYTPAEYSKNPDKRYPVLYL
;
A
#
# COMPACT_ATOMS: atom_id res chain seq x y z
N MET A 1 -84.65 -1.65 7.77
CA MET A 1 -83.81 -1.59 6.58
C MET A 1 -82.32 -1.51 7.07
N LYS A 2 -81.60 -2.64 7.09
CA LYS A 2 -80.23 -2.71 7.66
C LYS A 2 -79.23 -2.68 6.54
N MET A 3 -78.46 -1.60 6.45
CA MET A 3 -77.35 -1.43 5.50
C MET A 3 -76.14 -2.23 5.98
N LYS A 4 -75.68 -3.23 5.19
CA LYS A 4 -74.45 -3.94 5.38
C LYS A 4 -73.26 -3.13 4.85
N ARG A 5 -72.37 -2.73 5.74
CA ARG A 5 -71.09 -2.14 5.34
C ARG A 5 -70.13 -3.26 4.88
N ILE A 6 -69.71 -3.20 3.62
CA ILE A 6 -68.67 -4.07 3.05
C ILE A 6 -67.35 -3.34 3.31
N VAL A 7 -66.48 -3.97 4.10
CA VAL A 7 -65.11 -3.54 4.34
C VAL A 7 -64.21 -4.23 3.30
N PHE A 8 -63.66 -3.47 2.36
CA PHE A 8 -62.60 -3.94 1.46
C PHE A 8 -61.28 -3.92 2.21
N MET A 9 -60.75 -5.09 2.46
CA MET A 9 -59.42 -5.29 3.03
C MET A 9 -58.41 -5.39 1.85
N ALA A 10 -57.69 -4.29 1.55
CA ALA A 10 -56.63 -4.30 0.58
C ALA A 10 -55.36 -4.93 1.21
N ALA A 11 -55.04 -6.14 0.79
CA ALA A 11 -53.78 -6.77 1.13
C ALA A 11 -52.62 -6.20 0.30
N PHE A 12 -51.81 -5.35 0.88
CA PHE A 12 -50.51 -4.95 0.30
C PHE A 12 -49.52 -6.09 0.42
N LEU A 13 -49.23 -6.75 -0.69
CA LEU A 13 -48.17 -7.72 -0.82
C LEU A 13 -46.83 -6.96 -0.99
N ALA A 14 -46.14 -6.69 0.08
CA ALA A 14 -44.78 -6.16 0.03
C ALA A 14 -43.83 -7.29 -0.41
N ALA A 15 -43.47 -7.28 -1.71
CA ALA A 15 -42.36 -8.08 -2.20
C ALA A 15 -41.04 -7.49 -1.66
N ALA A 16 -40.50 -8.08 -0.62
CA ALA A 16 -39.14 -7.81 -0.16
C ALA A 16 -38.17 -8.34 -1.22
N ILE A 17 -37.62 -7.44 -2.02
CA ILE A 17 -36.46 -7.74 -2.86
C ILE A 17 -35.27 -7.90 -1.92
N ASN A 18 -34.98 -9.11 -1.51
CA ASN A 18 -33.70 -9.47 -0.92
C ASN A 18 -32.65 -9.35 -2.04
N ALA A 19 -32.05 -8.17 -2.19
CA ALA A 19 -30.77 -8.02 -2.84
C ALA A 19 -29.75 -8.74 -1.92
N GLY A 20 -29.56 -10.03 -2.13
CA GLY A 20 -28.50 -10.79 -1.51
C GLY A 20 -27.17 -10.21 -1.93
N SER A 21 -26.59 -9.36 -1.07
CA SER A 21 -25.17 -9.15 -1.06
C SER A 21 -24.57 -10.54 -0.81
N GLN A 22 -24.07 -11.18 -1.84
CA GLN A 22 -23.20 -12.34 -1.70
C GLN A 22 -21.93 -11.77 -1.03
N ASN A 23 -21.85 -11.85 0.28
CA ASN A 23 -20.60 -11.77 1.00
C ASN A 23 -19.80 -13.00 0.55
N ALA A 24 -18.99 -12.82 -0.52
CA ALA A 24 -17.95 -13.77 -0.84
C ALA A 24 -17.11 -13.92 0.43
N GLU A 25 -16.94 -15.15 0.91
CA GLU A 25 -16.02 -15.47 2.00
C GLU A 25 -14.69 -14.79 1.68
N PRO A 26 -14.03 -14.11 2.65
CA PRO A 26 -12.76 -13.47 2.39
C PRO A 26 -11.74 -14.55 1.98
N VAL A 27 -11.31 -14.51 0.73
CA VAL A 27 -10.29 -15.43 0.23
C VAL A 27 -9.00 -15.12 0.99
N ASP A 28 -8.45 -16.11 1.70
CA ASP A 28 -7.15 -15.98 2.39
C ASP A 28 -6.03 -16.46 1.44
N ASP A 29 -5.72 -15.65 0.43
CA ASP A 29 -4.69 -15.91 -0.57
C ASP A 29 -3.51 -14.92 -0.49
N PHE A 30 -3.24 -14.40 0.69
CA PHE A 30 -2.15 -13.46 0.93
C PHE A 30 -0.79 -14.02 0.53
N LYS A 31 -0.01 -13.21 -0.19
CA LYS A 31 1.36 -13.51 -0.61
C LYS A 31 2.31 -12.42 -0.13
N PRO A 32 3.56 -12.79 0.24
CA PRO A 32 4.58 -11.80 0.58
C PRO A 32 4.76 -10.77 -0.54
N SER A 33 4.89 -9.50 -0.16
CA SER A 33 5.17 -8.43 -1.12
C SER A 33 6.60 -8.58 -1.68
N PRO A 34 6.82 -8.27 -2.98
CA PRO A 34 8.15 -8.29 -3.58
C PRO A 34 9.11 -7.23 -3.00
N VAL A 35 8.59 -6.27 -2.25
CA VAL A 35 9.37 -5.21 -1.59
C VAL A 35 9.60 -5.48 -0.10
N ASN A 36 9.49 -6.72 0.34
CA ASN A 36 9.86 -7.12 1.70
C ASN A 36 11.38 -7.18 1.87
N GLN A 37 11.83 -6.98 3.10
CA GLN A 37 13.20 -7.32 3.48
C GLN A 37 13.46 -8.81 3.23
N PRO A 38 14.67 -9.21 2.82
CA PRO A 38 15.00 -10.60 2.61
C PRO A 38 14.68 -11.47 3.84
N GLY A 39 13.91 -12.54 3.62
CA GLY A 39 13.50 -13.48 4.66
C GLY A 39 12.27 -13.09 5.46
N HIS A 40 11.66 -11.93 5.19
CA HIS A 40 10.42 -11.50 5.84
C HIS A 40 9.19 -11.95 5.05
N ALA A 41 8.23 -12.58 5.74
CA ALA A 41 6.95 -12.98 5.14
C ALA A 41 5.96 -11.80 5.04
N TYR A 42 6.08 -10.81 5.90
CA TYR A 42 5.23 -9.62 5.93
C TYR A 42 5.99 -8.37 5.48
N PRO A 43 5.26 -7.39 4.92
CA PRO A 43 3.83 -7.35 4.62
C PRO A 43 3.43 -8.27 3.46
N MET A 44 2.13 -8.61 3.41
CA MET A 44 1.53 -9.45 2.39
C MET A 44 0.42 -8.71 1.66
N VAL A 45 0.13 -9.13 0.42
CA VAL A 45 -1.00 -8.64 -0.39
C VAL A 45 -1.81 -9.81 -0.89
N ASP A 46 -3.13 -9.69 -0.90
CA ASP A 46 -4.05 -10.67 -1.48
C ASP A 46 -4.54 -10.27 -2.88
N SER A 47 -5.33 -11.14 -3.51
CA SER A 47 -5.92 -10.90 -4.84
C SER A 47 -6.92 -9.75 -4.89
N GLN A 48 -7.41 -9.28 -3.73
CA GLN A 48 -8.32 -8.14 -3.61
C GLN A 48 -7.59 -6.82 -3.36
N GLY A 49 -6.25 -6.82 -3.30
CA GLY A 49 -5.45 -5.64 -2.98
C GLY A 49 -5.44 -5.27 -1.50
N ARG A 50 -5.86 -6.17 -0.60
CA ARG A 50 -5.76 -5.93 0.84
C ARG A 50 -4.34 -6.18 1.31
N VAL A 51 -3.86 -5.34 2.21
CA VAL A 51 -2.52 -5.43 2.81
C VAL A 51 -2.65 -6.03 4.21
N LYS A 52 -1.86 -7.08 4.48
CA LYS A 52 -1.72 -7.70 5.80
C LYS A 52 -0.31 -7.40 6.33
N ALA A 53 -0.23 -6.64 7.40
CA ALA A 53 1.03 -6.33 8.10
C ALA A 53 1.12 -7.09 9.43
N GLN A 54 2.35 -7.38 9.86
CA GLN A 54 2.61 -7.99 11.16
C GLN A 54 3.81 -7.32 11.82
N LEU A 55 3.71 -7.08 13.13
CA LEU A 55 4.79 -6.51 13.93
C LEU A 55 4.91 -7.24 15.27
N PHE A 56 6.11 -7.67 15.64
CA PHE A 56 6.39 -8.14 16.98
C PHE A 56 6.65 -6.95 17.91
N ALA A 57 5.71 -6.70 18.82
CA ALA A 57 5.79 -5.61 19.79
C ALA A 57 5.06 -6.01 21.09
N PRO A 58 5.66 -6.89 21.90
CA PRO A 58 4.97 -7.50 23.05
C PRO A 58 4.56 -6.49 24.12
N ASP A 59 5.27 -5.38 24.26
CA ASP A 59 5.01 -4.36 25.28
C ASP A 59 4.10 -3.21 24.79
N ALA A 60 3.79 -3.17 23.47
CA ALA A 60 2.90 -2.16 22.92
C ALA A 60 1.47 -2.31 23.44
N LYS A 61 0.81 -1.17 23.67
CA LYS A 61 -0.58 -1.08 24.12
C LYS A 61 -1.54 -1.13 22.95
N TYR A 62 -1.17 -0.54 21.83
CA TYR A 62 -1.91 -0.63 20.57
C TYR A 62 -0.96 -0.44 19.37
N VAL A 63 -1.32 -1.09 18.27
CA VAL A 63 -0.63 -0.96 16.99
C VAL A 63 -1.66 -0.78 15.88
N GLN A 64 -1.36 0.08 14.91
CA GLN A 64 -2.21 0.32 13.75
C GLN A 64 -1.37 0.24 12.47
N LEU A 65 -1.97 -0.27 11.40
CA LEU A 65 -1.48 -0.14 10.03
C LEU A 65 -2.04 1.15 9.43
N ASP A 66 -1.17 2.09 9.04
CA ASP A 66 -1.55 3.38 8.43
C ASP A 66 -1.20 3.34 6.94
N ILE A 67 -2.22 3.14 6.09
CA ILE A 67 -2.10 3.05 4.64
C ILE A 67 -3.31 3.68 3.95
N GLY A 68 -3.10 4.34 2.81
CA GLY A 68 -4.18 4.98 2.04
C GLY A 68 -4.91 6.08 2.81
N GLY A 69 -4.26 6.71 3.78
CA GLY A 69 -4.87 7.73 4.65
C GLY A 69 -5.81 7.18 5.72
N VAL A 70 -5.87 5.87 5.91
CA VAL A 70 -6.70 5.18 6.90
C VAL A 70 -5.82 4.38 7.86
N LYS A 71 -6.18 4.41 9.14
CA LYS A 71 -5.54 3.60 10.20
C LYS A 71 -6.41 2.42 10.55
N TYR A 72 -5.85 1.23 10.44
CA TYR A 72 -6.49 -0.03 10.73
C TYR A 72 -5.92 -0.59 12.02
N ASP A 73 -6.78 -0.84 13.02
CA ASP A 73 -6.36 -1.43 14.29
C ASP A 73 -5.83 -2.86 14.06
N MET A 74 -4.70 -3.16 14.69
CA MET A 74 -4.09 -4.48 14.63
C MET A 74 -4.45 -5.27 15.90
N VAL A 75 -4.51 -6.58 15.78
CA VAL A 75 -4.82 -7.51 16.87
C VAL A 75 -3.55 -8.19 17.32
N LYS A 76 -3.34 -8.21 18.64
CA LYS A 76 -2.20 -8.87 19.30
C LYS A 76 -2.51 -10.33 19.60
N ASP A 77 -1.60 -11.23 19.24
CA ASP A 77 -1.66 -12.63 19.66
C ASP A 77 -0.96 -12.86 21.01
N GLU A 78 -0.97 -14.11 21.49
CA GLU A 78 -0.36 -14.50 22.76
C GLU A 78 1.17 -14.41 22.74
N GLU A 79 1.79 -14.52 21.58
CA GLU A 79 3.24 -14.39 21.39
C GLU A 79 3.72 -12.94 21.31
N GLY A 80 2.80 -11.97 21.21
CA GLY A 80 3.12 -10.55 21.13
C GLY A 80 3.26 -10.00 19.72
N ASN A 81 2.83 -10.76 18.71
CA ASN A 81 2.73 -10.28 17.34
C ASN A 81 1.41 -9.55 17.14
N TRP A 82 1.49 -8.40 16.52
CA TRP A 82 0.34 -7.62 16.09
C TRP A 82 0.11 -7.86 14.61
N THR A 83 -1.12 -8.23 14.23
CA THR A 83 -1.51 -8.46 12.84
C THR A 83 -2.72 -7.61 12.49
N GLY A 84 -2.67 -6.92 11.36
CA GLY A 84 -3.76 -6.10 10.85
C GLY A 84 -3.91 -6.22 9.35
N VAL A 85 -5.14 -5.99 8.85
CA VAL A 85 -5.49 -6.07 7.44
C VAL A 85 -6.20 -4.78 7.04
N SER A 86 -5.77 -4.19 5.92
CA SER A 86 -6.40 -3.01 5.34
C SER A 86 -7.66 -3.37 4.52
N ASN A 87 -8.47 -2.37 4.18
CA ASN A 87 -9.37 -2.47 3.04
C ASN A 87 -8.54 -2.61 1.74
N PRO A 88 -9.17 -3.01 0.61
CA PRO A 88 -8.52 -3.00 -0.70
C PRO A 88 -7.87 -1.64 -1.01
N GLN A 89 -6.65 -1.69 -1.52
CA GLN A 89 -5.91 -0.53 -1.99
C GLN A 89 -5.90 -0.54 -3.52
N ASP A 90 -5.73 0.64 -4.11
CA ASP A 90 -5.57 0.75 -5.56
C ASP A 90 -4.30 0.06 -6.04
N VAL A 91 -4.26 -0.38 -7.30
CA VAL A 91 -3.06 -1.00 -7.89
C VAL A 91 -1.90 -0.01 -7.93
N GLY A 92 -0.68 -0.53 -7.75
CA GLY A 92 0.55 0.26 -7.78
C GLY A 92 1.24 0.39 -6.43
N PHE A 93 2.21 1.30 -6.36
CA PHE A 93 3.04 1.49 -5.17
C PHE A 93 2.37 2.41 -4.15
N HIS A 94 2.34 1.96 -2.88
CA HIS A 94 1.83 2.75 -1.76
C HIS A 94 2.88 2.89 -0.66
N TYR A 95 3.01 4.09 -0.12
CA TYR A 95 3.68 4.29 1.17
C TYR A 95 2.74 3.91 2.31
N TYR A 96 3.29 3.26 3.32
CA TYR A 96 2.57 2.97 4.55
C TYR A 96 3.49 3.08 5.77
N GLN A 97 2.91 3.06 6.95
CA GLN A 97 3.63 3.07 8.23
C GLN A 97 2.87 2.24 9.25
N LEU A 98 3.55 1.90 10.32
CA LEU A 98 2.92 1.38 11.53
C LEU A 98 2.83 2.51 12.57
N VAL A 99 1.77 2.51 13.35
CA VAL A 99 1.61 3.42 14.49
C VAL A 99 1.68 2.56 15.74
N VAL A 100 2.72 2.73 16.55
CA VAL A 100 2.96 1.98 17.79
C VAL A 100 2.84 2.96 18.95
N ASP A 101 1.82 2.79 19.79
CA ASP A 101 1.53 3.66 20.94
C ASP A 101 1.56 5.17 20.60
N GLY A 102 1.09 5.50 19.37
CA GLY A 102 1.04 6.87 18.85
C GLY A 102 2.27 7.32 18.06
N ALA A 103 3.37 6.58 18.08
CA ALA A 103 4.55 6.88 17.28
C ALA A 103 4.43 6.26 15.90
N MET A 104 4.64 7.06 14.84
CA MET A 104 4.73 6.57 13.46
C MET A 104 6.13 5.98 13.21
N VAL A 105 6.18 4.69 12.86
CA VAL A 105 7.41 3.96 12.64
C VAL A 105 7.36 3.24 11.29
N PRO A 106 8.49 3.10 10.59
CA PRO A 106 8.58 2.20 9.44
C PRO A 106 8.36 0.74 9.87
N ASP A 107 7.76 -0.06 8.99
CA ASP A 107 7.66 -1.51 9.17
C ASP A 107 9.03 -2.15 8.93
N PRO A 108 9.62 -2.84 9.91
CA PRO A 108 10.92 -3.49 9.73
C PRO A 108 10.90 -4.63 8.70
N GLY A 109 9.73 -5.16 8.36
CA GLY A 109 9.57 -6.19 7.34
C GLY A 109 9.62 -5.67 5.91
N SER A 110 9.46 -4.36 5.69
CA SER A 110 9.49 -3.73 4.38
C SER A 110 10.87 -3.14 4.04
N LEU A 111 11.21 -3.07 2.76
CA LEU A 111 12.26 -2.16 2.30
C LEU A 111 11.86 -0.71 2.59
N PHE A 112 12.87 0.16 2.74
CA PHE A 112 12.65 1.58 2.97
C PHE A 112 12.75 2.37 1.66
N PHE A 113 11.82 3.30 1.50
CA PHE A 113 11.72 4.16 0.33
C PHE A 113 11.71 5.62 0.78
N PHE A 114 12.42 6.47 0.05
CA PHE A 114 12.37 7.90 0.31
C PHE A 114 11.20 8.53 -0.46
N GLY A 115 10.27 9.14 0.27
CA GLY A 115 9.14 9.87 -0.29
C GLY A 115 8.54 10.81 0.73
N ALA A 116 7.83 11.84 0.29
CA ALA A 116 7.26 12.86 1.18
C ALA A 116 8.29 13.41 2.20
N CYS A 117 9.53 13.67 1.74
CA CYS A 117 10.66 14.19 2.52
C CYS A 117 11.14 13.29 3.68
N ARG A 118 10.79 12.00 3.68
CA ARG A 118 11.21 11.03 4.72
C ARG A 118 11.38 9.63 4.16
N TYR A 119 12.06 8.78 4.92
CA TYR A 119 12.04 7.34 4.67
C TYR A 119 10.79 6.71 5.30
N GLY A 120 10.17 5.80 4.58
CA GLY A 120 8.99 5.05 5.01
C GLY A 120 8.95 3.67 4.39
N SER A 121 8.02 2.86 4.82
CA SER A 121 7.74 1.55 4.25
C SER A 121 6.97 1.70 2.95
N GLY A 122 7.12 0.74 2.06
CA GLY A 122 6.39 0.68 0.81
C GLY A 122 5.78 -0.69 0.59
N ILE A 123 4.73 -0.73 -0.21
CA ILE A 123 4.08 -1.95 -0.66
C ILE A 123 3.64 -1.81 -2.11
N GLU A 124 3.80 -2.85 -2.87
CA GLU A 124 3.33 -2.94 -4.26
C GLU A 124 2.04 -3.74 -4.31
N ILE A 125 0.95 -3.11 -4.75
CA ILE A 125 -0.31 -3.79 -5.07
C ILE A 125 -0.23 -4.20 -6.54
N PRO A 126 -0.23 -5.51 -6.86
CA PRO A 126 0.00 -5.99 -8.21
C PRO A 126 -0.98 -5.42 -9.23
N ALA A 127 -0.45 -4.92 -10.35
CA ALA A 127 -1.20 -4.44 -11.50
C ALA A 127 -1.05 -5.40 -12.68
N PRO A 128 -2.00 -5.45 -13.63
CA PRO A 128 -1.90 -6.29 -14.82
C PRO A 128 -0.68 -5.99 -15.70
N ASP A 129 -0.18 -4.74 -15.64
CA ASP A 129 0.96 -4.23 -16.42
C ASP A 129 2.24 -4.08 -15.59
N SER A 130 2.30 -4.66 -14.38
CA SER A 130 3.47 -4.59 -13.48
C SER A 130 4.77 -5.11 -14.12
N ASP A 131 4.69 -5.90 -15.20
CA ASP A 131 5.85 -6.33 -15.99
C ASP A 131 6.67 -5.16 -16.58
N ILE A 132 6.06 -3.99 -16.80
CA ILE A 132 6.74 -2.82 -17.35
C ILE A 132 7.87 -2.33 -16.43
N PHE A 133 7.65 -2.37 -15.11
CA PHE A 133 8.61 -1.90 -14.09
C PHE A 133 9.22 -3.03 -13.26
N ALA A 134 8.89 -4.29 -13.56
CA ALA A 134 9.50 -5.44 -12.89
C ALA A 134 11.01 -5.49 -13.14
N LEU A 135 11.76 -5.90 -12.13
CA LEU A 135 13.20 -6.12 -12.25
C LEU A 135 13.46 -7.25 -13.26
N LYS A 136 14.15 -6.92 -14.36
CA LYS A 136 14.46 -7.85 -15.45
C LYS A 136 15.96 -8.05 -15.57
N ASN A 137 16.38 -9.17 -16.13
CA ASN A 137 17.80 -9.43 -16.44
C ASN A 137 18.21 -8.69 -17.73
N VAL A 138 18.33 -7.37 -17.62
CA VAL A 138 18.76 -6.46 -18.69
C VAL A 138 19.84 -5.53 -18.13
N PRO A 139 20.65 -4.86 -18.99
CA PRO A 139 21.55 -3.83 -18.50
C PRO A 139 20.79 -2.73 -17.78
N HIS A 140 21.16 -2.46 -16.54
CA HIS A 140 20.55 -1.42 -15.71
C HIS A 140 21.39 -0.14 -15.72
N GLY A 141 20.71 1.00 -15.56
CA GLY A 141 21.33 2.27 -15.33
C GLY A 141 21.86 2.44 -13.90
N GLN A 142 22.27 3.64 -13.57
CA GLN A 142 22.80 3.99 -12.25
C GLN A 142 22.05 5.18 -11.69
N THR A 143 21.79 5.15 -10.39
CA THR A 143 21.30 6.32 -9.65
C THR A 143 22.46 6.93 -8.88
N HIS A 144 22.72 8.20 -9.15
CA HIS A 144 23.76 9.00 -8.49
C HIS A 144 23.09 9.94 -7.49
N GLU A 145 23.58 9.96 -6.27
CA GLU A 145 23.25 10.98 -5.30
C GLU A 145 24.28 12.11 -5.45
N ILE A 146 23.82 13.32 -5.74
CA ILE A 146 24.70 14.49 -5.92
C ILE A 146 24.30 15.61 -4.97
N TYR A 147 25.29 16.35 -4.52
CA TYR A 147 25.14 17.58 -3.75
C TYR A 147 25.64 18.75 -4.56
N PHE A 148 24.92 19.86 -4.53
CA PHE A 148 25.27 21.07 -5.26
C PHE A 148 24.79 22.31 -4.52
N ASN A 149 25.54 23.41 -4.65
CA ASN A 149 25.09 24.69 -4.14
C ASN A 149 24.08 25.29 -5.13
N SER A 150 22.90 25.62 -4.60
CA SER A 150 21.82 26.23 -5.38
C SER A 150 21.95 27.77 -5.30
N PRO A 151 22.27 28.46 -6.40
CA PRO A 151 22.38 29.93 -6.37
C PRO A 151 21.07 30.64 -6.05
N SER A 152 19.94 30.02 -6.39
CA SER A 152 18.61 30.60 -6.17
C SER A 152 18.14 30.53 -4.72
N THR A 153 18.63 29.54 -3.94
CA THR A 153 18.26 29.36 -2.53
C THR A 153 19.39 29.73 -1.56
N GLY A 154 20.63 29.82 -2.08
CA GLY A 154 21.82 30.04 -1.25
C GLY A 154 22.21 28.87 -0.36
N GLU A 155 21.66 27.69 -0.60
CA GLU A 155 21.84 26.50 0.24
C GLU A 155 22.38 25.31 -0.58
N GLU A 156 23.04 24.39 0.12
CA GLU A 156 23.36 23.07 -0.44
C GLU A 156 22.09 22.25 -0.65
N ARG A 157 21.96 21.69 -1.82
CA ARG A 157 20.84 20.85 -2.23
C ARG A 157 21.32 19.46 -2.63
N ARG A 158 20.48 18.49 -2.43
CA ARG A 158 20.66 17.10 -2.85
C ARG A 158 19.74 16.77 -4.02
N ALA A 159 20.25 16.03 -5.00
CA ALA A 159 19.44 15.48 -6.07
C ALA A 159 19.85 14.04 -6.37
N TYR A 160 18.93 13.27 -6.92
CA TYR A 160 19.20 11.94 -7.47
C TYR A 160 19.14 12.04 -8.99
N VAL A 161 20.17 11.54 -9.65
CA VAL A 161 20.28 11.54 -11.11
C VAL A 161 20.36 10.10 -11.60
N TYR A 162 19.33 9.64 -12.30
CA TYR A 162 19.39 8.36 -12.99
C TYR A 162 20.07 8.52 -14.35
N THR A 163 21.04 7.68 -14.65
CA THR A 163 21.71 7.59 -15.94
C THR A 163 21.46 6.23 -16.59
N PRO A 164 21.11 6.15 -17.89
CA PRO A 164 20.91 4.87 -18.58
C PRO A 164 22.15 3.98 -18.58
N ALA A 165 21.99 2.67 -18.78
CA ALA A 165 23.06 1.68 -18.74
C ALA A 165 24.22 1.95 -19.74
N GLU A 166 23.94 2.67 -20.81
CA GLU A 166 24.92 3.00 -21.82
C GLU A 166 25.57 4.39 -21.63
N TYR A 167 25.16 5.16 -20.63
CA TYR A 167 25.57 6.57 -20.45
C TYR A 167 27.08 6.70 -20.37
N SER A 168 27.75 5.93 -19.55
CA SER A 168 29.20 5.98 -19.36
C SER A 168 30.00 5.48 -20.58
N LYS A 169 29.36 4.73 -21.49
CA LYS A 169 29.99 4.18 -22.69
C LYS A 169 29.91 5.12 -23.90
N ASN A 170 29.07 6.14 -23.83
CA ASN A 170 28.75 7.05 -24.91
C ASN A 170 28.86 8.53 -24.45
N PRO A 171 30.05 9.04 -24.12
CA PRO A 171 30.22 10.36 -23.49
C PRO A 171 29.74 11.52 -24.37
N ASP A 172 29.76 11.34 -25.70
CA ASP A 172 29.31 12.37 -26.65
C ASP A 172 27.83 12.34 -26.96
N LYS A 173 27.11 11.30 -26.51
CA LYS A 173 25.67 11.16 -26.72
C LYS A 173 24.90 12.11 -25.84
N ARG A 174 23.96 12.87 -26.42
CA ARG A 174 22.99 13.70 -25.67
C ARG A 174 21.75 12.90 -25.37
N TYR A 175 21.27 13.00 -24.12
CA TYR A 175 20.09 12.34 -23.65
C TYR A 175 19.03 13.39 -23.30
N PRO A 176 17.73 13.10 -23.51
CA PRO A 176 16.66 13.92 -22.95
C PRO A 176 16.70 13.86 -21.43
N VAL A 177 16.32 14.95 -20.78
CA VAL A 177 16.29 15.06 -19.32
C VAL A 177 14.84 15.19 -18.88
N LEU A 178 14.42 14.32 -17.94
CA LEU A 178 13.16 14.41 -17.24
C LEU A 178 13.43 14.92 -15.82
N TYR A 179 12.78 16.01 -15.45
CA TYR A 179 12.80 16.56 -14.09
C TYR A 179 11.50 16.12 -13.39
N LEU A 180 11.62 15.53 -12.20
CA LEU A 180 10.52 15.01 -11.36
C LEU A 180 10.43 15.77 -10.03
#